data_43dc22a8550238dbef2d97ea60216b46
#
_entry.id   43dc22a8550238dbef2d97ea60216b46
#
_cell.length_a   1.000
_cell.length_b   1.000
_cell.length_c   1.000
_cell.angle_alpha   90.00
_cell.angle_beta   90.00
_cell.angle_gamma   90.00
#
_symmetry.space_group_name_H-M   'P 1'
#
loop_
_entity.id
_entity.type
_entity.pdbx_description
1 polymer ?
#
loop_
_entity_poly.entity_id
_entity_poly.type
_entity_poly.pdbx_seq_one_letter_code
_entity_poly.pdbx_strand_id
1 'polypeptide(L)'
;MKKILAIFLATSFSLAVQADGHSNSTPGPVETWNCVLNEGKSMDDVRKVGAMVAEVAKAADDPVAQWIFAPFTGDMTTGRFVLMTAWANFPSMGTSFGNFFTDGAGDKVMEVWGDTATCETRNLYTVEELHNSIEQ
;
A
#
# COMPACT_ATOMS: atom_id res chain seq x y z
N MET A 1 69.52 31.91 8.43
CA MET A 1 68.76 31.69 7.22
C MET A 1 67.65 30.68 7.49
N LYS A 2 66.43 31.11 7.77
CA LYS A 2 65.30 30.22 8.08
C LYS A 2 64.45 30.07 6.81
N LYS A 3 64.40 28.86 6.28
CA LYS A 3 63.55 28.52 5.10
C LYS A 3 62.16 28.21 5.61
N ILE A 4 61.17 29.00 5.18
CA ILE A 4 59.74 28.81 5.46
C ILE A 4 59.20 27.95 4.31
N LEU A 5 58.75 26.72 4.67
CA LEU A 5 58.12 25.80 3.74
C LEU A 5 56.58 26.08 3.77
N ALA A 6 56.06 26.64 2.74
CA ALA A 6 54.61 26.87 2.60
C ALA A 6 53.95 25.56 2.05
N ILE A 7 53.10 24.94 2.88
CA ILE A 7 52.33 23.78 2.50
C ILE A 7 50.99 24.32 1.95
N PHE A 8 50.77 24.15 0.62
CA PHE A 8 49.49 24.40 -0.02
C PHE A 8 48.55 23.21 0.24
N LEU A 9 47.54 23.39 1.04
CA LEU A 9 46.46 22.42 1.24
C LEU A 9 45.44 22.59 0.11
N ALA A 10 45.47 21.72 -0.89
CA ALA A 10 44.44 21.69 -1.94
C ALA A 10 43.20 21.00 -1.39
N THR A 11 42.17 21.76 -1.06
CA THR A 11 40.84 21.25 -0.71
C THR A 11 40.10 20.89 -2.00
N SER A 12 40.05 19.59 -2.29
CA SER A 12 39.23 19.04 -3.38
C SER A 12 37.76 19.10 -2.95
N PHE A 13 37.01 20.03 -3.49
CA PHE A 13 35.54 20.05 -3.38
C PHE A 13 35.02 18.95 -4.32
N SER A 14 34.66 17.78 -3.75
CA SER A 14 33.89 16.79 -4.46
C SER A 14 32.43 17.26 -4.52
N LEU A 15 32.01 17.73 -5.69
CA LEU A 15 30.60 17.88 -5.99
C LEU A 15 29.99 16.48 -6.06
N ALA A 16 29.33 16.06 -4.99
CA ALA A 16 28.45 14.90 -5.03
C ALA A 16 27.26 15.28 -5.96
N VAL A 17 27.31 14.81 -7.19
CA VAL A 17 26.12 14.78 -8.05
C VAL A 17 25.16 13.81 -7.35
N GLN A 18 24.14 14.35 -6.69
CA GLN A 18 22.98 13.56 -6.31
C GLN A 18 22.32 13.15 -7.63
N ALA A 19 22.50 11.90 -8.01
CA ALA A 19 21.67 11.27 -9.02
C ALA A 19 20.23 11.31 -8.47
N ASP A 20 19.36 12.02 -9.15
CA ASP A 20 17.93 11.99 -8.89
C ASP A 20 17.52 10.52 -8.88
N GLY A 21 17.19 10.03 -7.68
CA GLY A 21 16.75 8.67 -7.50
C GLY A 21 15.40 8.50 -8.16
N HIS A 22 15.39 8.10 -9.43
CA HIS A 22 14.27 7.35 -9.92
C HIS A 22 14.15 6.14 -9.00
N SER A 23 13.16 6.15 -8.12
CA SER A 23 12.83 4.95 -7.36
C SER A 23 12.44 3.90 -8.41
N ASN A 24 13.36 2.98 -8.70
CA ASN A 24 13.04 1.77 -9.43
C ASN A 24 12.13 0.95 -8.50
N SER A 25 10.89 1.42 -8.31
CA SER A 25 9.88 0.65 -7.60
C SER A 25 9.63 -0.60 -8.45
N THR A 26 10.04 -1.74 -7.94
CA THR A 26 9.70 -3.01 -8.57
C THR A 26 8.17 -3.09 -8.66
N PRO A 27 7.59 -3.38 -9.86
CA PRO A 27 6.15 -3.53 -9.98
C PRO A 27 5.62 -4.49 -8.94
N GLY A 28 4.65 -4.04 -8.14
CA GLY A 28 4.06 -4.81 -7.06
C GLY A 28 2.64 -5.25 -7.37
N PRO A 29 2.13 -6.34 -6.76
CA PRO A 29 0.75 -6.75 -6.90
C PRO A 29 -0.17 -5.82 -6.11
N VAL A 30 -1.27 -5.44 -6.75
CA VAL A 30 -2.37 -4.68 -6.16
C VAL A 30 -3.68 -5.35 -6.49
N GLU A 31 -4.49 -5.58 -5.49
CA GLU A 31 -5.83 -6.11 -5.65
C GLU A 31 -6.87 -5.02 -5.41
N THR A 32 -7.92 -5.01 -6.22
CA THR A 32 -9.07 -4.13 -6.03
C THR A 32 -10.37 -4.93 -5.94
N TRP A 33 -11.22 -4.52 -5.01
CA TRP A 33 -12.58 -5.06 -4.84
C TRP A 33 -13.57 -3.92 -5.05
N ASN A 34 -14.43 -4.05 -6.07
CA ASN A 34 -15.51 -3.09 -6.33
C ASN A 34 -16.74 -3.51 -5.54
N CYS A 35 -17.14 -2.70 -4.58
CA CYS A 35 -18.11 -3.09 -3.57
C CYS A 35 -19.22 -2.06 -3.40
N VAL A 36 -20.34 -2.53 -2.84
CA VAL A 36 -21.46 -1.71 -2.38
C VAL A 36 -21.75 -2.06 -0.93
N LEU A 37 -22.01 -1.05 -0.10
CA LEU A 37 -22.41 -1.26 1.29
C LEU A 37 -23.72 -2.05 1.37
N ASN A 38 -23.76 -3.02 2.28
CA ASN A 38 -25.00 -3.71 2.60
C ASN A 38 -26.01 -2.77 3.32
N GLU A 39 -27.27 -3.14 3.35
CA GLU A 39 -28.31 -2.33 3.98
C GLU A 39 -27.98 -2.03 5.45
N GLY A 40 -28.12 -0.77 5.84
CA GLY A 40 -27.82 -0.30 7.20
C GLY A 40 -26.34 -0.15 7.54
N LYS A 41 -25.43 -0.45 6.63
CA LYS A 41 -23.97 -0.29 6.81
C LYS A 41 -23.48 1.06 6.34
N SER A 42 -22.31 1.43 6.84
CA SER A 42 -21.66 2.73 6.59
C SER A 42 -20.17 2.55 6.23
N MET A 43 -19.56 3.60 5.73
CA MET A 43 -18.10 3.61 5.51
C MET A 43 -17.29 3.46 6.81
N ASP A 44 -17.88 3.78 7.97
CA ASP A 44 -17.23 3.53 9.25
C ASP A 44 -17.16 2.03 9.58
N ASP A 45 -18.13 1.24 9.12
CA ASP A 45 -18.08 -0.21 9.26
C ASP A 45 -16.99 -0.80 8.36
N VAL A 46 -16.80 -0.27 7.14
CA VAL A 46 -15.67 -0.64 6.27
C VAL A 46 -14.32 -0.31 6.95
N ARG A 47 -14.19 0.87 7.57
CA ARG A 47 -12.96 1.24 8.30
C ARG A 47 -12.66 0.32 9.48
N LYS A 48 -13.70 -0.14 10.19
CA LYS A 48 -13.55 -1.14 11.28
C LYS A 48 -12.99 -2.45 10.73
N VAL A 49 -13.50 -2.93 9.60
CA VAL A 49 -12.95 -4.14 8.95
C VAL A 49 -11.50 -3.92 8.53
N GLY A 50 -11.16 -2.75 7.94
CA GLY A 50 -9.78 -2.41 7.62
C GLY A 50 -8.85 -2.45 8.85
N ALA A 51 -9.32 -1.98 10.00
CA ALA A 51 -8.57 -2.08 11.26
C ALA A 51 -8.36 -3.56 11.69
N MET A 52 -9.36 -4.43 11.50
CA MET A 52 -9.21 -5.87 11.77
C MET A 52 -8.18 -6.52 10.83
N VAL A 53 -8.17 -6.16 9.54
CA VAL A 53 -7.14 -6.62 8.59
C VAL A 53 -5.75 -6.17 9.04
N ALA A 54 -5.60 -4.92 9.47
CA ALA A 54 -4.33 -4.39 9.96
C ALA A 54 -3.80 -5.16 11.18
N GLU A 55 -4.67 -5.56 12.11
CA GLU A 55 -4.27 -6.38 13.26
C GLU A 55 -3.82 -7.79 12.84
N VAL A 56 -4.52 -8.43 11.89
CA VAL A 56 -4.11 -9.73 11.34
C VAL A 56 -2.76 -9.62 10.64
N ALA A 57 -2.58 -8.63 9.78
CA ALA A 57 -1.32 -8.38 9.07
C ALA A 57 -0.16 -8.13 10.04
N LYS A 58 -0.38 -7.31 11.07
CA LYS A 58 0.61 -7.04 12.11
C LYS A 58 1.00 -8.29 12.89
N ALA A 59 0.02 -9.14 13.23
CA ALA A 59 0.29 -10.40 13.94
C ALA A 59 1.10 -11.40 13.10
N ALA A 60 0.98 -11.33 11.77
CA ALA A 60 1.70 -12.16 10.82
C ALA A 60 3.04 -11.55 10.33
N ASP A 61 3.41 -10.35 10.81
CA ASP A 61 4.53 -9.55 10.27
C ASP A 61 4.44 -9.38 8.75
N ASP A 62 3.22 -9.14 8.25
CA ASP A 62 2.91 -9.07 6.83
C ASP A 62 2.76 -7.60 6.38
N PRO A 63 3.71 -7.08 5.58
CA PRO A 63 3.68 -5.69 5.11
C PRO A 63 2.64 -5.49 4.00
N VAL A 64 1.40 -5.24 4.37
CA VAL A 64 0.32 -4.88 3.45
C VAL A 64 -0.10 -3.43 3.63
N ALA A 65 -0.59 -2.81 2.56
CA ALA A 65 -1.20 -1.50 2.61
C ALA A 65 -2.60 -1.55 2.02
N GLN A 66 -3.56 -0.83 2.62
CA GLN A 66 -4.94 -0.79 2.16
C GLN A 66 -5.45 0.64 2.02
N TRP A 67 -6.28 0.87 1.01
CA TRP A 67 -6.95 2.14 0.76
C TRP A 67 -8.42 1.91 0.40
N ILE A 68 -9.24 2.89 0.74
CA ILE A 68 -10.63 2.98 0.31
C ILE A 68 -10.73 4.13 -0.69
N PHE A 69 -11.24 3.85 -1.89
CA PHE A 69 -11.60 4.85 -2.88
C PHE A 69 -13.12 5.06 -2.82
N ALA A 70 -13.54 6.19 -2.27
CA ALA A 70 -14.91 6.65 -2.37
C ALA A 70 -15.05 7.52 -3.62
N PRO A 71 -16.07 7.33 -4.47
CA PRO A 71 -16.25 8.14 -5.66
C PRO A 71 -16.52 9.60 -5.26
N PHE A 72 -15.79 10.52 -5.89
CA PHE A 72 -15.98 11.97 -5.75
C PHE A 72 -16.65 12.56 -6.99
N THR A 73 -16.45 11.93 -8.16
CA THR A 73 -17.07 12.24 -9.44
C THR A 73 -17.34 10.95 -10.19
N GLY A 74 -18.17 11.00 -11.24
CA GLY A 74 -18.51 9.85 -12.05
C GLY A 74 -19.69 9.04 -11.48
N ASP A 75 -19.55 7.73 -11.34
CA ASP A 75 -20.60 6.88 -10.75
C ASP A 75 -20.70 7.11 -9.24
N MET A 76 -21.65 7.95 -8.85
CA MET A 76 -21.93 8.35 -7.47
C MET A 76 -23.01 7.46 -6.82
N THR A 77 -23.18 6.23 -7.28
CA THR A 77 -24.14 5.29 -6.66
C THR A 77 -23.91 5.21 -5.16
N THR A 78 -24.97 5.44 -4.40
CA THR A 78 -24.90 5.46 -2.92
C THR A 78 -24.34 4.15 -2.37
N GLY A 79 -23.32 4.27 -1.50
CA GLY A 79 -22.68 3.13 -0.87
C GLY A 79 -21.63 2.42 -1.72
N ARG A 80 -21.37 2.84 -2.97
CA ARG A 80 -20.31 2.26 -3.82
C ARG A 80 -18.93 2.76 -3.38
N PHE A 81 -17.96 1.85 -3.37
CA PHE A 81 -16.56 2.15 -3.10
C PHE A 81 -15.65 1.07 -3.70
N VAL A 82 -14.34 1.36 -3.77
CA VAL A 82 -13.33 0.38 -4.12
C VAL A 82 -12.39 0.20 -2.92
N LEU A 83 -12.22 -1.04 -2.48
CA LEU A 83 -11.15 -1.42 -1.56
C LEU A 83 -9.93 -1.80 -2.39
N MET A 84 -8.76 -1.26 -2.07
CA MET A 84 -7.50 -1.63 -2.69
C MET A 84 -6.53 -2.17 -1.63
N THR A 85 -5.86 -3.28 -1.94
CA THR A 85 -4.79 -3.85 -1.12
C THR A 85 -3.54 -4.02 -1.95
N ALA A 86 -2.39 -3.63 -1.43
CA ALA A 86 -1.10 -3.75 -2.09
C ALA A 86 -0.10 -4.53 -1.21
N TRP A 87 0.78 -5.28 -1.87
CA TRP A 87 1.89 -6.02 -1.26
C TRP A 87 3.22 -5.60 -1.87
N ALA A 88 4.29 -5.78 -1.13
CA ALA A 88 5.65 -5.43 -1.58
C ALA A 88 6.07 -6.19 -2.84
N ASN A 89 5.63 -7.45 -3.01
CA ASN A 89 5.92 -8.31 -4.14
C ASN A 89 4.97 -9.52 -4.20
N PHE A 90 5.00 -10.31 -5.28
CA PHE A 90 4.16 -11.50 -5.45
C PHE A 90 4.41 -12.62 -4.42
N PRO A 91 5.65 -12.94 -4.01
CA PRO A 91 5.87 -13.89 -2.92
C PRO A 91 5.21 -13.46 -1.60
N SER A 92 5.32 -12.18 -1.21
CA SER A 92 4.66 -11.61 -0.04
C SER A 92 3.14 -11.76 -0.15
N MET A 93 2.53 -11.39 -1.28
CA MET A 93 1.10 -11.59 -1.52
C MET A 93 0.68 -13.06 -1.37
N GLY A 94 1.47 -14.00 -1.93
CA GLY A 94 1.18 -15.43 -1.82
C GLY A 94 1.18 -15.91 -0.35
N THR A 95 2.13 -15.43 0.45
CA THR A 95 2.20 -15.71 1.89
C THR A 95 0.98 -15.13 2.61
N SER A 96 0.65 -13.86 2.35
CA SER A 96 -0.55 -13.20 2.91
C SER A 96 -1.82 -13.98 2.60
N PHE A 97 -2.00 -14.40 1.36
CA PHE A 97 -3.18 -15.18 0.94
C PHE A 97 -3.25 -16.53 1.66
N GLY A 98 -2.12 -17.23 1.79
CA GLY A 98 -2.04 -18.47 2.56
C GLY A 98 -2.51 -18.25 4.00
N ASN A 99 -1.88 -17.34 4.71
CA ASN A 99 -2.20 -17.04 6.12
C ASN A 99 -3.64 -16.58 6.29
N PHE A 100 -4.10 -15.67 5.44
CA PHE A 100 -5.40 -15.02 5.59
C PHE A 100 -6.57 -15.93 5.21
N PHE A 101 -6.50 -16.61 4.06
CA PHE A 101 -7.61 -17.37 3.50
C PHE A 101 -7.50 -18.89 3.72
N THR A 102 -6.27 -19.45 3.82
CA THR A 102 -6.07 -20.90 3.93
C THR A 102 -5.88 -21.33 5.39
N ASP A 103 -5.09 -20.57 6.14
CA ASP A 103 -4.76 -20.90 7.54
C ASP A 103 -5.77 -20.31 8.54
N GLY A 104 -6.77 -19.57 8.04
CA GLY A 104 -7.91 -19.09 8.82
C GLY A 104 -7.67 -17.81 9.62
N ALA A 105 -6.50 -17.16 9.48
CA ALA A 105 -6.24 -15.90 10.20
C ALA A 105 -7.25 -14.79 9.85
N GLY A 106 -7.81 -14.83 8.64
CA GLY A 106 -8.80 -13.87 8.14
C GLY A 106 -10.26 -14.24 8.36
N ASP A 107 -10.57 -15.43 8.90
CA ASP A 107 -11.96 -15.95 8.96
C ASP A 107 -12.93 -14.97 9.62
N LYS A 108 -12.55 -14.41 10.77
CA LYS A 108 -13.38 -13.43 11.49
C LYS A 108 -13.52 -12.12 10.72
N VAL A 109 -12.48 -11.72 10.01
CA VAL A 109 -12.50 -10.51 9.14
C VAL A 109 -13.49 -10.74 8.00
N MET A 110 -13.43 -11.89 7.33
CA MET A 110 -14.29 -12.23 6.21
C MET A 110 -15.76 -12.39 6.62
N GLU A 111 -16.04 -12.91 7.82
CA GLU A 111 -17.39 -12.94 8.37
C GLU A 111 -17.97 -11.52 8.50
N VAL A 112 -17.22 -10.60 9.13
CA VAL A 112 -17.65 -9.21 9.30
C VAL A 112 -17.71 -8.47 7.96
N TRP A 113 -16.78 -8.76 7.04
CA TRP A 113 -16.78 -8.19 5.70
C TRP A 113 -18.03 -8.56 4.91
N GLY A 114 -18.42 -9.84 4.92
CA GLY A 114 -19.63 -10.32 4.23
C GLY A 114 -20.93 -9.68 4.76
N ASP A 115 -20.96 -9.31 6.05
CA ASP A 115 -22.05 -8.55 6.64
C ASP A 115 -22.00 -7.05 6.29
N THR A 116 -20.82 -6.51 5.99
CA THR A 116 -20.57 -5.07 5.75
C THR A 116 -20.80 -4.66 4.31
N ALA A 117 -20.33 -5.44 3.34
CA ALA A 117 -20.38 -5.08 1.93
C ALA A 117 -20.50 -6.30 1.02
N THR A 118 -21.10 -6.06 -0.14
CA THR A 118 -21.14 -7.02 -1.25
C THR A 118 -20.25 -6.51 -2.37
N CYS A 119 -19.31 -7.36 -2.85
CA CYS A 119 -18.38 -7.00 -3.90
C CYS A 119 -18.72 -7.70 -5.21
N GLU A 120 -18.87 -6.91 -6.28
CA GLU A 120 -19.26 -7.40 -7.61
C GLU A 120 -18.07 -7.95 -8.40
N THR A 121 -16.90 -7.31 -8.24
CA THR A 121 -15.68 -7.70 -8.95
C THR A 121 -14.46 -7.64 -8.03
N ARG A 122 -13.52 -8.55 -8.30
CA ARG A 122 -12.22 -8.63 -7.67
C ARG A 122 -11.16 -8.74 -8.76
N ASN A 123 -10.22 -7.81 -8.81
CA ASN A 123 -9.21 -7.75 -9.85
C ASN A 123 -7.81 -7.65 -9.24
N LEU A 124 -6.84 -8.33 -9.85
CA LEU A 124 -5.44 -8.26 -9.50
C LEU A 124 -4.66 -7.54 -10.61
N TYR A 125 -3.84 -6.59 -10.24
CA TYR A 125 -3.01 -5.78 -11.13
C TYR A 125 -1.54 -5.84 -10.72
N THR A 126 -0.66 -5.55 -11.66
CA THR A 126 0.69 -5.05 -11.37
C THR A 126 0.66 -3.53 -11.41
N VAL A 127 1.28 -2.89 -10.43
CA VAL A 127 1.38 -1.43 -10.35
C VAL A 127 2.84 -1.01 -10.46
N GLU A 128 3.10 -0.06 -11.34
CA GLU A 128 4.39 0.58 -11.53
C GLU A 128 4.24 2.08 -11.26
N GLU A 129 5.12 2.64 -10.43
CA GLU A 129 5.16 4.08 -10.21
C GLU A 129 5.88 4.75 -11.38
N LEU A 130 5.18 5.58 -12.13
CA LEU A 130 5.76 6.33 -13.26
C LEU A 130 6.35 7.66 -12.79
N HIS A 131 5.73 8.30 -11.81
CA HIS A 131 6.16 9.58 -11.26
C HIS A 131 5.50 9.83 -9.91
N ASN A 132 6.25 10.32 -8.94
CA ASN A 132 5.74 10.79 -7.66
C ASN A 132 6.44 12.10 -7.28
N SER A 133 5.66 13.18 -7.19
CA SER A 133 6.09 14.50 -6.71
C SER A 133 5.32 14.94 -5.46
N ILE A 134 4.59 14.02 -4.82
CA ILE A 134 3.87 14.30 -3.58
C ILE A 134 4.86 14.13 -2.43
N GLU A 135 5.22 15.24 -1.79
CA GLU A 135 5.97 15.21 -0.54
C GLU A 135 5.03 14.70 0.58
N GLN A 136 5.49 13.72 1.35
CA GLN A 136 4.77 13.17 2.49
C GLN A 136 5.29 13.74 3.80
#